data_5b1bc6c4973e109566ee15d31b88ee42
#
_entry.id   5b1bc6c4973e109566ee15d31b88ee42
#
_cell.length_a   1.000
_cell.length_b   1.000
_cell.length_c   1.000
_cell.angle_alpha   90.00
_cell.angle_beta   90.00
_cell.angle_gamma   90.00
#
_symmetry.space_group_name_H-M   'P 1'
#
loop_
_entity.id
_entity.type
_entity.pdbx_description
1 polymer ?
#
loop_
_entity_poly.entity_id
_entity_poly.type
_entity_poly.pdbx_seq_one_letter_code
_entity_poly.pdbx_strand_id
1 'polypeptide(L)'
;FTGAKKMIEAGVLQNPKVDAAMAMHVNSGTPSNLVVCGLGTSIGGCNRFRIVVKGTGCHGALPETGVDPINIAAHIFLAIQEITSREIPATKPAVITIGKFAGGDAPNIIPNEVVMEGTIRTLEKELGEQIFSRMNDIVTSTAKMFRGEAELIELSSVPPLANNKELANEV
;
A
#
# COMPACT_ATOMS: atom_id res chain seq x y z
N PHE A 1 10.77 -6.48 -4.32
CA PHE A 1 10.41 -6.43 -5.77
C PHE A 1 11.37 -5.60 -6.62
N THR A 2 12.67 -5.61 -6.29
CA THR A 2 13.68 -4.85 -7.04
C THR A 2 14.38 -5.70 -8.13
N GLY A 3 14.15 -7.02 -8.17
CA GLY A 3 14.85 -7.94 -9.06
C GLY A 3 14.64 -7.62 -10.54
N ALA A 4 13.39 -7.58 -11.01
CA ALA A 4 13.07 -7.31 -12.40
C ALA A 4 13.59 -5.92 -12.86
N LYS A 5 13.40 -4.89 -12.01
CA LYS A 5 13.93 -3.54 -12.31
C LYS A 5 15.45 -3.55 -12.47
N LYS A 6 16.18 -4.18 -11.56
CA LYS A 6 17.64 -4.30 -11.64
C LYS A 6 18.10 -5.08 -12.89
N MET A 7 17.36 -6.13 -13.28
CA MET A 7 17.66 -6.87 -14.51
C MET A 7 17.46 -6.00 -15.76
N ILE A 8 16.39 -5.21 -15.80
CA ILE A 8 16.13 -4.27 -16.91
C ILE A 8 17.22 -3.20 -16.95
N GLU A 9 17.58 -2.60 -15.82
CA GLU A 9 18.67 -1.63 -15.72
C GLU A 9 20.02 -2.23 -16.13
N ALA A 10 20.25 -3.52 -15.89
CA ALA A 10 21.43 -4.25 -16.34
C ALA A 10 21.37 -4.66 -17.82
N GLY A 11 20.34 -4.27 -18.57
CA GLY A 11 20.24 -4.46 -20.00
C GLY A 11 19.74 -5.84 -20.45
N VAL A 12 19.04 -6.59 -19.60
CA VAL A 12 18.51 -7.93 -19.94
C VAL A 12 17.62 -7.96 -21.18
N LEU A 13 17.00 -6.82 -21.54
CA LEU A 13 16.14 -6.68 -22.72
C LEU A 13 16.86 -6.13 -23.96
N GLN A 14 18.18 -5.94 -23.90
CA GLN A 14 18.94 -5.24 -24.95
C GLN A 14 19.86 -6.17 -25.76
N ASN A 15 20.32 -7.27 -25.17
CA ASN A 15 21.22 -8.19 -25.87
C ASN A 15 20.92 -9.66 -25.50
N PRO A 16 20.19 -10.40 -26.38
CA PRO A 16 19.54 -9.92 -27.61
C PRO A 16 18.44 -8.89 -27.30
N LYS A 17 18.14 -8.04 -28.27
CA LYS A 17 17.02 -7.11 -28.16
C LYS A 17 15.71 -7.89 -28.05
N VAL A 18 14.93 -7.58 -27.04
CA VAL A 18 13.62 -8.19 -26.81
C VAL A 18 12.54 -7.29 -27.39
N ASP A 19 11.78 -7.79 -28.37
CA ASP A 19 10.71 -7.02 -29.01
C ASP A 19 9.37 -7.18 -28.27
N ALA A 20 9.13 -8.34 -27.65
CA ALA A 20 7.94 -8.62 -26.84
C ALA A 20 8.27 -9.57 -25.70
N ALA A 21 7.51 -9.47 -24.62
CA ALA A 21 7.57 -10.38 -23.48
C ALA A 21 6.16 -10.80 -23.06
N MET A 22 5.99 -12.08 -22.74
CA MET A 22 4.74 -12.64 -22.26
C MET A 22 4.98 -13.40 -20.96
N ALA A 23 4.03 -13.30 -20.02
CA ALA A 23 4.01 -14.10 -18.81
C ALA A 23 2.61 -14.68 -18.61
N MET A 24 2.54 -15.89 -18.06
CA MET A 24 1.27 -16.52 -17.68
C MET A 24 1.20 -16.69 -16.16
N HIS A 25 0.02 -16.53 -15.61
CA HIS A 25 -0.25 -16.76 -14.20
C HIS A 25 -1.42 -17.73 -14.02
N VAL A 26 -1.25 -18.73 -13.17
CA VAL A 26 -2.34 -19.65 -12.80
C VAL A 26 -3.24 -18.97 -11.79
N ASN A 27 -4.56 -19.01 -12.01
CA ASN A 27 -5.56 -18.46 -11.13
C ASN A 27 -6.58 -19.53 -10.75
N SER A 28 -6.76 -19.79 -9.46
CA SER A 28 -7.72 -20.79 -8.95
C SER A 28 -9.18 -20.48 -9.26
N GLY A 29 -9.52 -19.22 -9.55
CA GLY A 29 -10.86 -18.79 -9.95
C GLY A 29 -11.15 -18.93 -11.44
N THR A 30 -10.17 -19.36 -12.26
CA THR A 30 -10.35 -19.55 -13.70
C THR A 30 -10.58 -21.04 -14.01
N PRO A 31 -11.66 -21.40 -14.74
CA PRO A 31 -11.89 -22.79 -15.14
C PRO A 31 -10.71 -23.39 -15.90
N SER A 32 -10.50 -24.70 -15.74
CA SER A 32 -9.50 -25.43 -16.54
C SER A 32 -9.79 -25.29 -18.03
N ASN A 33 -8.74 -25.24 -18.84
CA ASN A 33 -8.78 -25.07 -20.30
C ASN A 33 -9.25 -23.66 -20.78
N LEU A 34 -9.29 -22.67 -19.89
CA LEU A 34 -9.54 -21.29 -20.25
C LEU A 34 -8.27 -20.45 -20.08
N VAL A 35 -7.88 -19.73 -21.13
CA VAL A 35 -6.89 -18.66 -21.09
C VAL A 35 -7.61 -17.32 -21.14
N VAL A 36 -7.31 -16.45 -20.20
CA VAL A 36 -7.89 -15.10 -20.13
C VAL A 36 -6.81 -14.10 -20.43
N CYS A 37 -6.95 -13.38 -21.53
CA CYS A 37 -6.09 -12.26 -21.90
C CYS A 37 -6.93 -10.98 -21.93
N GLY A 38 -6.79 -10.14 -20.92
CA GLY A 38 -7.54 -8.88 -20.84
C GLY A 38 -6.93 -7.79 -21.72
N LEU A 39 -7.77 -7.01 -22.38
CA LEU A 39 -7.36 -5.76 -23.05
C LEU A 39 -7.28 -4.63 -22.00
N GLY A 40 -6.12 -3.97 -21.90
CA GLY A 40 -5.88 -2.90 -20.92
C GLY A 40 -5.31 -3.43 -19.61
N THR A 41 -5.65 -2.77 -18.48
CA THR A 41 -5.10 -3.16 -17.16
C THR A 41 -5.66 -4.51 -16.73
N SER A 42 -4.80 -5.51 -16.66
CA SER A 42 -5.14 -6.90 -16.33
C SER A 42 -4.81 -7.25 -14.89
N ILE A 43 -3.80 -6.62 -14.30
CA ILE A 43 -3.38 -6.84 -12.91
C ILE A 43 -3.23 -5.49 -12.24
N GLY A 44 -3.89 -5.31 -11.11
CA GLY A 44 -3.78 -4.09 -10.30
C GLY A 44 -2.37 -3.91 -9.72
N GLY A 45 -1.96 -2.65 -9.60
CA GLY A 45 -0.74 -2.27 -8.90
C GLY A 45 -0.79 -2.63 -7.41
N CYS A 46 0.37 -2.69 -6.79
CA CYS A 46 0.51 -2.97 -5.37
C CYS A 46 1.61 -2.11 -4.76
N ASN A 47 1.22 -1.14 -3.94
CA ASN A 47 2.15 -0.42 -3.09
C ASN A 47 2.02 -0.98 -1.67
N ARG A 48 3.13 -1.49 -1.12
CA ARG A 48 3.20 -1.91 0.29
C ARG A 48 3.75 -0.77 1.12
N PHE A 49 3.14 -0.55 2.25
CA PHE A 49 3.54 0.52 3.16
C PHE A 49 3.64 0.06 4.61
N ARG A 50 4.36 0.86 5.39
CA ARG A 50 4.42 0.80 6.85
C ARG A 50 4.15 2.18 7.40
N ILE A 51 3.35 2.26 8.46
CA ILE A 51 3.17 3.46 9.28
C ILE A 51 3.78 3.16 10.63
N VAL A 52 4.69 4.02 11.07
CA VAL A 52 5.29 3.98 12.40
C VAL A 52 4.74 5.18 13.18
N VAL A 53 4.02 4.91 14.26
CA VAL A 53 3.46 5.94 15.14
C VAL A 53 4.26 5.96 16.43
N LYS A 54 4.85 7.10 16.75
CA LYS A 54 5.65 7.30 17.96
C LYS A 54 4.90 8.16 18.98
N GLY A 55 4.96 7.70 20.21
CA GLY A 55 4.43 8.38 21.37
C GLY A 55 5.44 8.45 22.50
N THR A 56 4.94 8.57 23.71
CA THR A 56 5.74 8.51 24.95
C THR A 56 5.05 7.58 25.92
N GLY A 57 5.68 6.46 26.20
CA GLY A 57 5.17 5.44 27.13
C GLY A 57 5.01 5.97 28.55
N CYS A 58 3.97 5.49 29.23
CA CYS A 58 3.72 5.84 30.61
C CYS A 58 2.84 4.80 31.31
N HIS A 59 2.64 4.97 32.61
CA HIS A 59 1.69 4.13 33.37
C HIS A 59 0.26 4.41 32.89
N GLY A 60 -0.52 3.37 32.56
CA GLY A 60 -1.85 3.51 31.99
C GLY A 60 -2.86 4.26 32.87
N ALA A 61 -2.64 4.37 34.18
CA ALA A 61 -3.45 5.20 35.10
C ALA A 61 -3.01 6.67 35.15
N LEU A 62 -1.92 7.05 34.48
CA LEU A 62 -1.37 8.41 34.42
C LEU A 62 -1.13 8.84 32.96
N PRO A 63 -2.17 8.77 32.08
CA PRO A 63 -2.01 9.00 30.66
C PRO A 63 -1.57 10.43 30.29
N GLU A 64 -1.81 11.39 31.17
CA GLU A 64 -1.38 12.79 31.03
C GLU A 64 0.16 12.94 31.03
N THR A 65 0.90 11.96 31.56
CA THR A 65 2.36 11.97 31.59
C THR A 65 3.02 11.46 30.33
N GLY A 66 2.22 10.93 29.39
CA GLY A 66 2.70 10.36 28.14
C GLY A 66 1.97 10.88 26.91
N VAL A 67 2.22 10.20 25.78
CA VAL A 67 1.51 10.37 24.50
C VAL A 67 1.20 8.97 23.98
N ASP A 68 -0.10 8.66 23.85
CA ASP A 68 -0.56 7.32 23.52
C ASP A 68 -0.53 7.05 21.99
N PRO A 69 0.45 6.25 21.49
CA PRO A 69 0.52 5.94 20.07
C PRO A 69 -0.55 4.96 19.61
N ILE A 70 -1.18 4.18 20.51
CA ILE A 70 -2.31 3.30 20.15
C ILE A 70 -3.53 4.15 19.82
N ASN A 71 -3.82 5.15 20.63
CA ASN A 71 -4.90 6.11 20.36
C ASN A 71 -4.66 6.85 19.02
N ILE A 72 -3.44 7.34 18.79
CA ILE A 72 -3.06 8.01 17.54
C ILE A 72 -3.26 7.08 16.34
N ALA A 73 -2.73 5.84 16.42
CA ALA A 73 -2.82 4.87 15.35
C ALA A 73 -4.27 4.48 15.01
N ALA A 74 -5.15 4.38 16.03
CA ALA A 74 -6.57 4.12 15.83
C ALA A 74 -7.24 5.27 15.03
N HIS A 75 -6.93 6.52 15.34
CA HIS A 75 -7.45 7.67 14.59
C HIS A 75 -6.89 7.74 13.16
N ILE A 76 -5.61 7.45 12.97
CA ILE A 76 -5.00 7.34 11.63
C ILE A 76 -5.71 6.24 10.83
N PHE A 77 -5.93 5.06 11.43
CA PHE A 77 -6.62 3.95 10.77
C PHE A 77 -8.01 4.35 10.26
N LEU A 78 -8.81 5.02 11.10
CA LEU A 78 -10.14 5.49 10.73
C LEU A 78 -10.08 6.59 9.66
N ALA A 79 -9.18 7.57 9.81
CA ALA A 79 -9.05 8.68 8.87
C ALA A 79 -8.61 8.24 7.48
N ILE A 80 -7.78 7.21 7.35
CA ILE A 80 -7.37 6.65 6.05
C ILE A 80 -8.56 6.09 5.26
N GLN A 81 -9.62 5.60 5.93
CA GLN A 81 -10.82 5.09 5.25
C GLN A 81 -11.58 6.20 4.49
N GLU A 82 -11.42 7.46 4.87
CA GLU A 82 -12.02 8.60 4.17
C GLU A 82 -11.52 8.73 2.73
N ILE A 83 -10.27 8.37 2.45
CA ILE A 83 -9.69 8.47 1.11
C ILE A 83 -10.55 7.71 0.09
N THR A 84 -10.82 6.42 0.34
CA THR A 84 -11.59 5.60 -0.60
C THR A 84 -13.08 5.90 -0.57
N SER A 85 -13.60 6.38 0.56
CA SER A 85 -15.03 6.61 0.72
C SER A 85 -15.48 8.02 0.33
N ARG A 86 -14.58 9.02 0.30
CA ARG A 86 -14.93 10.43 0.10
C ARG A 86 -14.08 11.16 -0.93
N GLU A 87 -12.84 10.74 -1.17
CA GLU A 87 -11.90 11.49 -2.01
C GLU A 87 -11.67 10.85 -3.39
N ILE A 88 -12.00 9.56 -3.56
CA ILE A 88 -11.83 8.83 -4.82
C ILE A 88 -13.19 8.62 -5.51
N PRO A 89 -13.31 8.95 -6.81
CA PRO A 89 -14.52 8.65 -7.55
C PRO A 89 -14.88 7.16 -7.54
N ALA A 90 -16.15 6.82 -7.36
CA ALA A 90 -16.63 5.44 -7.30
C ALA A 90 -16.33 4.61 -8.58
N THR A 91 -16.04 5.30 -9.70
CA THR A 91 -15.66 4.69 -10.99
C THR A 91 -14.18 4.28 -11.04
N LYS A 92 -13.36 4.69 -10.07
CA LYS A 92 -11.94 4.36 -9.98
C LYS A 92 -11.72 3.33 -8.88
N PRO A 93 -11.47 2.06 -9.22
CA PRO A 93 -11.26 1.03 -8.20
C PRO A 93 -9.96 1.28 -7.45
N ALA A 94 -10.08 1.40 -6.13
CA ALA A 94 -8.96 1.52 -5.22
C ALA A 94 -9.27 0.78 -3.92
N VAL A 95 -8.26 0.08 -3.38
CA VAL A 95 -8.36 -0.61 -2.09
C VAL A 95 -7.16 -0.24 -1.23
N ILE A 96 -7.43 0.21 -0.01
CA ILE A 96 -6.42 0.41 1.03
C ILE A 96 -6.70 -0.61 2.14
N THR A 97 -5.71 -1.46 2.42
CA THR A 97 -5.82 -2.47 3.48
C THR A 97 -4.70 -2.27 4.49
N ILE A 98 -5.05 -2.20 5.76
CA ILE A 98 -4.08 -2.34 6.86
C ILE A 98 -4.27 -3.75 7.42
N GLY A 99 -3.33 -4.64 7.11
CA GLY A 99 -3.37 -6.05 7.48
C GLY A 99 -2.61 -6.37 8.78
N LYS A 100 -1.81 -5.42 9.28
CA LYS A 100 -1.09 -5.54 10.55
C LYS A 100 -1.25 -4.25 11.34
N PHE A 101 -1.59 -4.40 12.63
CA PHE A 101 -1.69 -3.33 13.60
C PHE A 101 -1.12 -3.88 14.91
N ALA A 102 0.04 -3.40 15.35
CA ALA A 102 0.76 -3.97 16.48
C ALA A 102 1.42 -2.88 17.33
N GLY A 103 1.27 -3.00 18.65
CA GLY A 103 1.92 -2.15 19.65
C GLY A 103 1.44 -2.49 21.05
N GLY A 104 2.33 -2.28 22.04
CA GLY A 104 2.08 -2.57 23.45
C GLY A 104 2.31 -4.02 23.84
N ASP A 105 2.84 -4.21 25.05
CA ASP A 105 3.17 -5.52 25.62
C ASP A 105 2.36 -5.82 26.90
N ALA A 106 1.81 -4.79 27.55
CA ALA A 106 1.09 -4.94 28.81
C ALA A 106 -0.16 -4.05 28.86
N PRO A 107 -1.29 -4.52 29.44
CA PRO A 107 -2.56 -3.81 29.41
C PRO A 107 -2.59 -2.53 30.27
N ASN A 108 -1.64 -2.36 31.18
CA ASN A 108 -1.54 -1.22 32.09
C ASN A 108 -0.39 -0.26 31.74
N ILE A 109 0.20 -0.39 30.55
CA ILE A 109 1.31 0.44 30.07
C ILE A 109 0.97 0.99 28.69
N ILE A 110 1.02 2.31 28.54
CA ILE A 110 1.00 2.98 27.25
C ILE A 110 2.39 2.76 26.59
N PRO A 111 2.47 2.19 25.37
CA PRO A 111 3.73 1.91 24.72
C PRO A 111 4.39 3.18 24.13
N ASN A 112 5.63 3.02 23.65
CA ASN A 112 6.32 4.11 22.95
C ASN A 112 6.01 4.15 21.44
N GLU A 113 5.56 3.03 20.87
CA GLU A 113 5.41 2.90 19.42
C GLU A 113 4.27 1.94 19.05
N VAL A 114 3.64 2.24 17.91
CA VAL A 114 2.72 1.34 17.20
C VAL A 114 3.14 1.26 15.74
N VAL A 115 3.10 0.06 15.17
CA VAL A 115 3.39 -0.19 13.76
C VAL A 115 2.15 -0.73 13.06
N MET A 116 1.79 -0.10 11.94
CA MET A 116 0.78 -0.61 11.00
C MET A 116 1.45 -0.94 9.66
N GLU A 117 1.03 -2.04 9.01
CA GLU A 117 1.50 -2.38 7.67
C GLU A 117 0.31 -2.73 6.78
N GLY A 118 0.42 -2.34 5.51
CA GLY A 118 -0.68 -2.53 4.58
C GLY A 118 -0.29 -2.44 3.12
N THR A 119 -1.32 -2.43 2.29
CA THR A 119 -1.21 -2.34 0.84
C THR A 119 -2.20 -1.34 0.26
N ILE A 120 -1.78 -0.66 -0.80
CA ILE A 120 -2.66 0.10 -1.69
C ILE A 120 -2.74 -0.68 -3.00
N ARG A 121 -3.97 -0.88 -3.52
CA ARG A 121 -4.25 -1.54 -4.78
C ARG A 121 -5.03 -0.60 -5.68
N THR A 122 -4.54 -0.36 -6.90
CA THR A 122 -5.20 0.48 -7.91
C THR A 122 -4.99 -0.10 -9.30
N LEU A 123 -5.82 0.31 -10.25
CA LEU A 123 -5.65 -0.02 -11.67
C LEU A 123 -4.90 1.08 -12.45
N GLU A 124 -4.66 2.23 -11.81
CA GLU A 124 -3.93 3.37 -12.36
C GLU A 124 -2.74 3.69 -11.44
N LYS A 125 -1.55 3.91 -12.02
CA LYS A 125 -0.33 4.21 -11.26
C LYS A 125 -0.45 5.56 -10.54
N GLU A 126 -0.93 6.56 -11.24
CA GLU A 126 -1.09 7.94 -10.75
C GLU A 126 -2.06 8.00 -9.56
N LEU A 127 -3.12 7.19 -9.60
CA LEU A 127 -4.05 7.08 -8.48
C LEU A 127 -3.38 6.47 -7.24
N GLY A 128 -2.51 5.46 -7.43
CA GLY A 128 -1.74 4.88 -6.34
C GLY A 128 -0.79 5.90 -5.68
N GLU A 129 -0.12 6.71 -6.48
CA GLU A 129 0.77 7.78 -6.01
C GLU A 129 -0.02 8.88 -5.27
N GLN A 130 -1.18 9.28 -5.81
CA GLN A 130 -2.08 10.26 -5.16
C GLN A 130 -2.56 9.76 -3.79
N ILE A 131 -2.99 8.50 -3.70
CA ILE A 131 -3.43 7.89 -2.44
C ILE A 131 -2.29 7.88 -1.43
N PHE A 132 -1.08 7.48 -1.83
CA PHE A 132 0.07 7.43 -0.95
C PHE A 132 0.43 8.82 -0.40
N SER A 133 0.43 9.83 -1.26
CA SER A 133 0.64 11.22 -0.84
C SER A 133 -0.43 11.67 0.16
N ARG A 134 -1.71 11.39 -0.14
CA ARG A 134 -2.82 11.77 0.74
C ARG A 134 -2.78 11.04 2.09
N MET A 135 -2.39 9.76 2.09
CA MET A 135 -2.14 9.01 3.33
C MET A 135 -1.06 9.68 4.18
N ASN A 136 0.02 10.16 3.56
CA ASN A 136 1.09 10.84 4.29
C ASN A 136 0.57 12.10 5.01
N ASP A 137 -0.28 12.90 4.36
CA ASP A 137 -0.90 14.07 4.98
C ASP A 137 -1.76 13.70 6.18
N ILE A 138 -2.58 12.65 6.04
CA ILE A 138 -3.43 12.16 7.13
C ILE A 138 -2.58 11.66 8.29
N VAL A 139 -1.58 10.82 8.02
CA VAL A 139 -0.71 10.21 9.02
C VAL A 139 0.00 11.28 9.85
N THR A 140 0.65 12.22 9.17
CA THR A 140 1.44 13.25 9.84
C THR A 140 0.56 14.27 10.59
N SER A 141 -0.55 14.70 9.97
CA SER A 141 -1.46 15.67 10.59
C SER A 141 -2.19 15.08 11.80
N THR A 142 -2.64 13.82 11.70
CA THR A 142 -3.33 13.16 12.82
C THR A 142 -2.38 12.95 13.99
N ALA A 143 -1.16 12.50 13.76
CA ALA A 143 -0.18 12.33 14.83
C ALA A 143 0.10 13.65 15.54
N LYS A 144 0.31 14.72 14.77
CA LYS A 144 0.54 16.07 15.32
C LYS A 144 -0.65 16.57 16.15
N MET A 145 -1.88 16.31 15.70
CA MET A 145 -3.11 16.70 16.44
C MET A 145 -3.15 16.10 17.85
N PHE A 146 -2.61 14.89 18.03
CA PHE A 146 -2.53 14.19 19.31
C PHE A 146 -1.16 14.27 20.00
N ARG A 147 -0.30 15.23 19.63
CA ARG A 147 1.01 15.50 20.23
C ARG A 147 2.06 14.40 19.99
N GLY A 148 1.82 13.46 19.08
CA GLY A 148 2.76 12.42 18.70
C GLY A 148 3.39 12.68 17.34
N GLU A 149 4.16 11.73 16.88
CA GLU A 149 4.79 11.71 15.57
C GLU A 149 4.40 10.45 14.81
N ALA A 150 4.28 10.54 13.49
CA ALA A 150 4.11 9.37 12.66
C ALA A 150 4.78 9.55 11.30
N GLU A 151 5.25 8.44 10.75
CA GLU A 151 5.91 8.35 9.46
C GLU A 151 5.24 7.28 8.59
N LEU A 152 5.01 7.62 7.31
CA LEU A 152 4.57 6.68 6.29
C LEU A 152 5.78 6.29 5.42
N ILE A 153 6.08 4.99 5.36
CA ILE A 153 7.23 4.42 4.67
C ILE A 153 6.74 3.54 3.52
N GLU A 154 7.16 3.81 2.29
CA GLU A 154 6.95 2.90 1.17
C GLU A 154 7.93 1.71 1.25
N LEU A 155 7.40 0.50 1.37
CA LEU A 155 8.21 -0.73 1.44
C LEU A 155 8.48 -1.30 0.04
N SER A 156 7.51 -1.20 -0.86
CA SER A 156 7.66 -1.60 -2.26
C SER A 156 6.50 -1.05 -3.09
N SER A 157 6.78 -0.80 -4.37
CA SER A 157 5.78 -0.39 -5.35
C SER A 157 5.90 -1.25 -6.60
N VAL A 158 4.78 -1.81 -7.04
CA VAL A 158 4.64 -2.53 -8.31
C VAL A 158 3.52 -1.85 -9.09
N PRO A 159 3.81 -1.32 -10.29
CA PRO A 159 2.79 -0.65 -11.08
C PRO A 159 1.73 -1.63 -11.58
N PRO A 160 0.54 -1.15 -11.95
CA PRO A 160 -0.44 -1.95 -12.66
C PRO A 160 0.14 -2.50 -13.96
N LEU A 161 -0.26 -3.72 -14.33
CA LEU A 161 0.08 -4.31 -15.61
C LEU A 161 -1.03 -4.06 -16.62
N ALA A 162 -0.71 -3.30 -17.66
CA ALA A 162 -1.56 -3.14 -18.84
C ALA A 162 -0.97 -3.93 -20.00
N ASN A 163 -1.76 -4.84 -20.57
CA ASN A 163 -1.35 -5.59 -21.75
C ASN A 163 -1.29 -4.70 -23.00
N ASN A 164 -0.29 -4.94 -23.85
CA ASN A 164 -0.26 -4.37 -25.18
C ASN A 164 -1.45 -4.91 -25.98
N LYS A 165 -2.27 -4.02 -26.58
CA LYS A 165 -3.52 -4.40 -27.27
C LYS A 165 -3.28 -5.27 -28.49
N GLU A 166 -2.21 -5.00 -29.24
CA GLU A 166 -1.89 -5.74 -30.46
C GLU A 166 -1.48 -7.18 -30.11
N LEU A 167 -0.51 -7.34 -29.18
CA LEU A 167 -0.10 -8.64 -28.70
C LEU A 167 -1.22 -9.41 -28.02
N ALA A 168 -2.09 -8.76 -27.27
CA ALA A 168 -3.20 -9.41 -26.59
C ALA A 168 -4.30 -9.91 -27.55
N ASN A 169 -4.36 -9.39 -28.79
CA ASN A 169 -5.27 -9.86 -29.83
C ASN A 169 -4.68 -11.01 -30.66
N GLU A 170 -3.38 -11.25 -30.55
CA GLU A 170 -2.69 -12.36 -31.25
C GLU A 170 -2.68 -13.66 -30.42
N VAL A 171 -3.01 -13.60 -29.15
CA VAL A 171 -3.08 -14.72 -28.20
C VAL A 171 -4.49 -15.27 -28.09
#